data_e19a6f0c2e470cc2b38d9ab93a68970e
#
_entry.id   e19a6f0c2e470cc2b38d9ab93a68970e
#
_cell.length_a   1.000
_cell.length_b   1.000
_cell.length_c   1.000
_cell.angle_alpha   90.00
_cell.angle_beta   90.00
_cell.angle_gamma   90.00
#
_symmetry.space_group_name_H-M   'P 1'
#
loop_
_entity.id
_entity.type
_entity.pdbx_description
1 polymer ?
#
loop_
_entity_poly.entity_id
_entity_poly.type
_entity_poly.pdbx_seq_one_letter_code
_entity_poly.pdbx_strand_id
1 'polypeptide(L)'
;MASLVDKLHPLVVHNADWNWKNVNSPFTRLYYITEGTAQIQLSGGIQILKPNYLYFIPAFTIHSYICNSYFCHYYLHIYEEHQSDTNLLDEWEFPVEIPAGDLDLALFQRLCAINPHMSLPKSDPSTYDNNSTLVENLLKNKQRALCDKVESRGIVYQLLAHFLKRAQVKVETKDDRIEKAILYIRKHIYEAIDLTTLSENSCLSKDHFIRLFKKETGVTPSKYINQKKIEKAQLILVTDEMSVKNVAFSLSFDDYSYFNRLFKKVTGLTPQEYRSSYH
;
A
#
# COMPACT_ATOMS: atom_id res chain seq x y z
N MET A 1 1.96 -8.90 15.54
CA MET A 1 3.00 -9.15 14.52
C MET A 1 2.38 -8.83 13.17
N ALA A 2 2.80 -7.74 12.53
CA ALA A 2 2.25 -7.35 11.23
C ALA A 2 2.44 -8.50 10.24
N SER A 3 1.36 -9.00 9.66
CA SER A 3 1.44 -10.01 8.62
C SER A 3 1.51 -9.29 7.28
N LEU A 4 2.69 -9.22 6.72
CA LEU A 4 2.92 -8.78 5.35
C LEU A 4 2.59 -9.94 4.42
N VAL A 5 1.68 -9.71 3.48
CA VAL A 5 1.41 -10.64 2.38
C VAL A 5 2.26 -10.19 1.21
N ASP A 6 3.13 -11.05 0.75
CA ASP A 6 4.05 -10.80 -0.36
C ASP A 6 3.53 -11.42 -1.67
N LYS A 7 3.57 -10.63 -2.72
CA LYS A 7 3.55 -11.14 -4.10
C LYS A 7 4.91 -10.88 -4.71
N LEU A 8 5.43 -11.86 -5.39
CA LEU A 8 6.77 -11.82 -5.93
C LEU A 8 6.76 -12.02 -7.43
N HIS A 9 7.68 -11.33 -8.11
CA HIS A 9 8.02 -11.66 -9.48
C HIS A 9 9.46 -12.11 -9.62
N PRO A 10 9.71 -13.21 -10.38
CA PRO A 10 11.02 -13.51 -10.89
C PRO A 10 11.51 -12.35 -11.76
N LEU A 11 12.77 -12.38 -12.11
CA LEU A 11 13.39 -11.38 -12.98
C LEU A 11 12.52 -11.09 -14.21
N VAL A 12 12.05 -9.86 -14.34
CA VAL A 12 11.23 -9.40 -15.47
C VAL A 12 12.11 -8.59 -16.40
N VAL A 13 11.98 -8.89 -17.69
CA VAL A 13 12.69 -8.22 -18.78
C VAL A 13 11.68 -7.43 -19.61
N HIS A 14 11.98 -6.17 -19.86
CA HIS A 14 11.22 -5.29 -20.71
C HIS A 14 12.08 -4.81 -21.90
N ASN A 15 11.44 -4.67 -23.05
CA ASN A 15 12.05 -4.16 -24.26
C ASN A 15 11.20 -3.00 -24.81
N ALA A 16 11.26 -1.84 -24.15
CA ALA A 16 10.50 -0.64 -24.45
C ALA A 16 8.95 -0.82 -24.36
N ASP A 17 8.48 -1.81 -23.61
CA ASP A 17 7.08 -2.21 -23.50
C ASP A 17 6.43 -1.91 -22.13
N TRP A 18 7.19 -1.31 -21.20
CA TRP A 18 6.71 -1.01 -19.86
C TRP A 18 6.30 0.46 -19.73
N ASN A 19 5.16 0.79 -20.36
CA ASN A 19 4.64 2.16 -20.44
C ASN A 19 3.19 2.21 -19.95
N TRP A 20 2.99 2.62 -18.69
CA TRP A 20 1.68 2.66 -18.04
C TRP A 20 1.44 4.01 -17.39
N LYS A 21 0.21 4.53 -17.49
CA LYS A 21 -0.16 5.84 -16.92
C LYS A 21 -1.16 5.70 -15.79
N ASN A 22 -1.00 6.57 -14.78
CA ASN A 22 -1.93 6.71 -13.65
C ASN A 22 -2.18 5.40 -12.90
N VAL A 23 -1.14 4.59 -12.74
CA VAL A 23 -1.20 3.36 -11.93
C VAL A 23 -1.45 3.77 -10.48
N ASN A 24 -2.43 3.16 -9.85
CA ASN A 24 -2.78 3.37 -8.45
C ASN A 24 -3.24 2.05 -7.85
N SER A 25 -2.52 1.51 -6.91
CA SER A 25 -2.77 0.17 -6.36
C SER A 25 -2.78 0.18 -4.84
N PRO A 26 -3.57 -0.70 -4.20
CA PRO A 26 -3.71 -0.77 -2.74
C PRO A 26 -2.54 -1.50 -2.06
N PHE A 27 -1.41 -1.66 -2.73
CA PHE A 27 -0.22 -2.32 -2.22
C PHE A 27 1.03 -1.49 -2.48
N THR A 28 2.01 -1.67 -1.61
CA THR A 28 3.35 -1.11 -1.75
C THR A 28 4.16 -1.93 -2.75
N ARG A 29 4.91 -1.25 -3.61
CA ARG A 29 5.82 -1.89 -4.57
C ARG A 29 7.26 -1.70 -4.13
N LEU A 30 8.02 -2.78 -4.21
CA LEU A 30 9.46 -2.79 -4.01
C LEU A 30 10.13 -3.35 -5.26
N TYR A 31 11.08 -2.61 -5.83
CA TYR A 31 11.85 -3.02 -7.00
C TYR A 31 13.32 -3.17 -6.65
N TYR A 32 13.97 -4.17 -7.26
CA TYR A 32 15.41 -4.27 -7.38
C TYR A 32 15.78 -4.25 -8.86
N ILE A 33 16.54 -3.26 -9.30
CA ILE A 33 16.93 -3.11 -10.70
C ILE A 33 18.25 -3.84 -10.95
N THR A 34 18.26 -4.75 -11.93
CA THR A 34 19.45 -5.51 -12.31
C THR A 34 20.17 -4.90 -13.50
N GLU A 35 19.42 -4.51 -14.54
CA GLU A 35 20.00 -4.01 -15.79
C GLU A 35 19.12 -2.96 -16.45
N GLY A 36 19.73 -2.14 -17.29
CA GLY A 36 19.04 -1.11 -18.07
C GLY A 36 18.50 0.03 -17.21
N THR A 37 17.62 0.84 -17.78
CA THR A 37 17.00 1.98 -17.10
C THR A 37 15.54 2.16 -17.54
N ALA A 38 14.72 2.61 -16.61
CA ALA A 38 13.35 3.06 -16.85
C ALA A 38 13.08 4.32 -16.04
N GLN A 39 11.92 4.92 -16.21
CA GLN A 39 11.50 6.09 -15.45
C GLN A 39 10.18 5.81 -14.75
N ILE A 40 10.04 6.36 -13.56
CA ILE A 40 8.78 6.45 -12.85
C ILE A 40 8.43 7.91 -12.61
N GLN A 41 7.25 8.32 -13.06
CA GLN A 41 6.71 9.65 -12.81
C GLN A 41 5.89 9.59 -11.53
N LEU A 42 6.33 10.32 -10.51
CA LEU A 42 5.65 10.54 -9.23
C LEU A 42 5.13 11.97 -9.14
N SER A 43 4.33 12.28 -8.12
CA SER A 43 3.87 13.66 -7.85
C SER A 43 5.02 14.65 -7.61
N GLY A 44 6.13 14.17 -7.06
CA GLY A 44 7.35 14.95 -6.80
C GLY A 44 8.31 15.09 -8.00
N GLY A 45 8.01 14.46 -9.15
CA GLY A 45 8.86 14.50 -10.34
C GLY A 45 9.16 13.14 -10.94
N ILE A 46 10.12 13.11 -11.84
CA ILE A 46 10.59 11.89 -12.50
C ILE A 46 11.75 11.30 -11.71
N GLN A 47 11.62 10.01 -11.37
CA GLN A 47 12.69 9.20 -10.79
C GLN A 47 13.22 8.22 -11.84
N ILE A 48 14.53 8.20 -12.04
CA ILE A 48 15.19 7.23 -12.94
C ILE A 48 15.48 5.96 -12.15
N LEU A 49 14.97 4.84 -12.64
CA LEU A 49 15.28 3.52 -12.13
C LEU A 49 16.58 3.03 -12.77
N LYS A 50 17.58 2.70 -11.94
CA LYS A 50 18.95 2.36 -12.38
C LYS A 50 19.47 1.09 -11.68
N PRO A 51 20.39 0.34 -12.28
CA PRO A 51 20.93 -0.89 -11.71
C PRO A 51 21.56 -0.71 -10.32
N ASN A 52 21.47 -1.76 -9.50
CA ASN A 52 22.01 -1.82 -8.14
C ASN A 52 21.36 -0.84 -7.17
N TYR A 53 20.08 -0.52 -7.40
CA TYR A 53 19.25 0.26 -6.50
C TYR A 53 17.93 -0.46 -6.20
N LEU A 54 17.41 -0.17 -5.00
CA LEU A 54 16.08 -0.53 -4.55
C LEU A 54 15.16 0.69 -4.64
N TYR A 55 13.92 0.45 -5.06
CA TYR A 55 12.88 1.49 -5.16
C TYR A 55 11.64 1.08 -4.38
N PHE A 56 11.09 2.04 -3.64
CA PHE A 56 9.92 1.85 -2.79
C PHE A 56 8.81 2.80 -3.22
N ILE A 57 7.68 2.25 -3.67
CA ILE A 57 6.50 3.01 -4.06
C ILE A 57 5.37 2.65 -3.09
N PRO A 58 4.95 3.59 -2.22
CA PRO A 58 3.88 3.33 -1.26
C PRO A 58 2.56 2.95 -1.92
N ALA A 59 1.72 2.20 -1.19
CA ALA A 59 0.33 1.96 -1.59
C ALA A 59 -0.41 3.29 -1.85
N PHE A 60 -1.38 3.26 -2.75
CA PHE A 60 -2.21 4.42 -3.14
C PHE A 60 -1.43 5.62 -3.72
N THR A 61 -0.17 5.42 -4.15
CA THR A 61 0.62 6.44 -4.83
C THR A 61 0.34 6.39 -6.33
N ILE A 62 -0.24 7.45 -6.88
CA ILE A 62 -0.46 7.59 -8.33
C ILE A 62 0.90 7.80 -9.01
N HIS A 63 1.21 6.94 -9.96
CA HIS A 63 2.46 7.01 -10.71
C HIS A 63 2.31 6.50 -12.15
N SER A 64 3.30 6.80 -12.99
CA SER A 64 3.35 6.31 -14.37
C SER A 64 4.72 5.75 -14.66
N TYR A 65 4.79 4.73 -15.51
CA TYR A 65 6.04 4.11 -15.95
C TYR A 65 6.35 4.51 -17.39
N ILE A 66 7.64 4.73 -17.67
CA ILE A 66 8.17 5.00 -19.00
C ILE A 66 9.43 4.17 -19.18
N CYS A 67 9.40 3.23 -20.14
CA CYS A 67 10.52 2.39 -20.49
C CYS A 67 10.69 2.39 -22.02
N ASN A 68 11.72 3.07 -22.51
CA ASN A 68 12.00 3.25 -23.93
C ASN A 68 13.14 2.35 -24.44
N SER A 69 13.66 1.46 -23.61
CA SER A 69 14.79 0.60 -23.92
C SER A 69 14.73 -0.71 -23.12
N TYR A 70 15.82 -1.47 -23.15
CA TYR A 70 15.97 -2.65 -22.31
C TYR A 70 15.99 -2.28 -20.83
N PHE A 71 15.22 -3.04 -20.02
CA PHE A 71 15.11 -2.84 -18.59
C PHE A 71 14.81 -4.18 -17.90
N CYS A 72 15.54 -4.48 -16.83
CA CYS A 72 15.42 -5.73 -16.12
C CYS A 72 15.37 -5.51 -14.60
N HIS A 73 14.39 -6.10 -13.95
CA HIS A 73 14.19 -5.91 -12.52
C HIS A 73 13.45 -7.07 -11.85
N TYR A 74 13.65 -7.21 -10.56
CA TYR A 74 12.76 -7.95 -9.67
C TYR A 74 11.74 -6.98 -9.10
N TYR A 75 10.53 -7.44 -8.82
CA TYR A 75 9.57 -6.66 -8.06
C TYR A 75 8.75 -7.49 -7.09
N LEU A 76 8.32 -6.82 -6.03
CA LEU A 76 7.57 -7.38 -4.92
C LEU A 76 6.42 -6.45 -4.59
N HIS A 77 5.22 -7.01 -4.45
CA HIS A 77 4.06 -6.32 -3.93
C HIS A 77 3.84 -6.70 -2.47
N ILE A 78 3.74 -5.70 -1.61
CA ILE A 78 3.62 -5.87 -0.17
C ILE A 78 2.27 -5.33 0.29
N TYR A 79 1.51 -6.16 1.00
CA TYR A 79 0.26 -5.79 1.67
C TYR A 79 0.44 -5.89 3.17
N GLU A 80 -0.14 -4.97 3.92
CA GLU A 80 -0.30 -5.14 5.37
C GLU A 80 -1.64 -5.82 5.67
N GLU A 81 -1.61 -6.88 6.47
CA GLU A 81 -2.84 -7.52 6.97
C GLU A 81 -3.56 -6.62 7.98
N HIS A 82 -4.91 -6.70 7.98
CA HIS A 82 -5.81 -5.80 8.72
C HIS A 82 -5.71 -5.83 10.24
N GLN A 83 -5.12 -6.88 10.82
CA GLN A 83 -5.12 -7.11 12.28
C GLN A 83 -3.78 -6.78 12.95
N SER A 84 -2.94 -5.99 12.31
CA SER A 84 -1.64 -5.61 12.85
C SER A 84 -1.77 -4.37 13.73
N ASP A 85 -1.31 -4.48 14.98
CA ASP A 85 -1.20 -3.33 15.91
C ASP A 85 -0.15 -2.29 15.47
N THR A 86 0.65 -2.60 14.47
CA THR A 86 1.70 -1.71 13.92
C THR A 86 1.53 -1.58 12.41
N ASN A 87 1.25 -0.38 11.96
CA ASN A 87 1.16 -0.02 10.54
C ASN A 87 2.50 0.55 10.07
N LEU A 88 3.52 -0.31 9.97
CA LEU A 88 4.87 0.11 9.60
C LEU A 88 4.92 0.95 8.33
N LEU A 89 4.16 0.57 7.30
CA LEU A 89 4.14 1.26 6.02
C LEU A 89 3.35 2.58 6.06
N ASP A 90 2.43 2.74 7.02
CA ASP A 90 1.64 3.95 7.21
C ASP A 90 2.33 4.98 8.11
N GLU A 91 3.16 4.54 9.07
CA GLU A 91 3.77 5.39 10.10
C GLU A 91 5.09 6.05 9.64
N TRP A 92 5.77 5.44 8.66
CA TRP A 92 7.07 5.89 8.20
C TRP A 92 7.03 6.41 6.76
N GLU A 93 7.75 7.50 6.53
CA GLU A 93 8.05 8.00 5.19
C GLU A 93 9.34 7.34 4.71
N PHE A 94 9.18 6.43 3.77
CA PHE A 94 10.29 5.70 3.17
C PHE A 94 10.88 6.50 2.01
N PRO A 95 12.21 6.52 1.86
CA PRO A 95 12.83 7.07 0.65
C PRO A 95 12.39 6.27 -0.58
N VAL A 96 12.17 6.97 -1.68
CA VAL A 96 11.80 6.32 -2.94
C VAL A 96 12.93 5.44 -3.49
N GLU A 97 14.18 5.84 -3.28
CA GLU A 97 15.39 5.19 -3.78
C GLU A 97 16.42 4.99 -2.66
N ILE A 98 17.01 3.81 -2.61
CA ILE A 98 18.22 3.54 -1.82
C ILE A 98 19.20 2.69 -2.64
N PRO A 99 20.53 2.83 -2.45
CA PRO A 99 21.48 1.89 -3.01
C PRO A 99 21.24 0.49 -2.43
N ALA A 100 21.30 -0.52 -3.29
CA ALA A 100 21.20 -1.91 -2.86
C ALA A 100 22.44 -2.33 -2.05
N GLY A 101 22.22 -3.19 -1.07
CA GLY A 101 23.29 -3.84 -0.33
C GLY A 101 23.67 -5.19 -0.95
N ASP A 102 24.75 -5.77 -0.46
CA ASP A 102 25.33 -7.01 -0.99
C ASP A 102 24.37 -8.21 -0.91
N LEU A 103 23.44 -8.22 0.05
CA LEU A 103 22.49 -9.30 0.26
C LEU A 103 21.17 -9.11 -0.50
N ASP A 104 20.85 -7.92 -0.96
CA ASP A 104 19.50 -7.62 -1.48
C ASP A 104 19.15 -8.46 -2.71
N LEU A 105 20.08 -8.62 -3.65
CA LEU A 105 19.87 -9.50 -4.81
C LEU A 105 19.62 -10.95 -4.38
N ALA A 106 20.43 -11.45 -3.43
CA ALA A 106 20.28 -12.83 -2.94
C ALA A 106 18.94 -13.03 -2.22
N LEU A 107 18.46 -12.02 -1.49
CA LEU A 107 17.14 -12.03 -0.84
C LEU A 107 16.00 -12.10 -1.87
N PHE A 108 16.07 -11.30 -2.95
CA PHE A 108 15.09 -11.39 -4.05
C PHE A 108 15.13 -12.75 -4.74
N GLN A 109 16.33 -13.27 -5.06
CA GLN A 109 16.49 -14.59 -5.66
C GLN A 109 15.94 -15.70 -4.76
N ARG A 110 16.22 -15.62 -3.44
CA ARG A 110 15.69 -16.58 -2.47
C ARG A 110 14.18 -16.53 -2.37
N LEU A 111 13.58 -15.32 -2.33
CA LEU A 111 12.13 -15.16 -2.38
C LEU A 111 11.55 -15.87 -3.62
N CYS A 112 12.16 -15.68 -4.80
CA CYS A 112 11.72 -16.35 -6.03
C CYS A 112 11.81 -17.88 -5.92
N ALA A 113 12.89 -18.39 -5.36
CA ALA A 113 13.10 -19.84 -5.23
C ALA A 113 12.07 -20.52 -4.30
N ILE A 114 11.69 -19.88 -3.19
CA ILE A 114 10.71 -20.42 -2.25
C ILE A 114 9.24 -20.14 -2.66
N ASN A 115 9.03 -19.34 -3.73
CA ASN A 115 7.72 -18.96 -4.21
C ASN A 115 7.53 -19.16 -5.73
N PRO A 116 7.85 -20.33 -6.30
CA PRO A 116 7.88 -20.54 -7.75
C PRO A 116 6.52 -20.33 -8.44
N HIS A 117 5.41 -20.43 -7.70
CA HIS A 117 4.05 -20.31 -8.22
C HIS A 117 3.41 -18.93 -7.98
N MET A 118 4.15 -18.00 -7.38
CA MET A 118 3.64 -16.66 -7.04
C MET A 118 3.99 -15.61 -8.10
N SER A 119 4.53 -16.05 -9.26
CA SER A 119 4.84 -15.15 -10.37
C SER A 119 3.58 -14.68 -11.10
N LEU A 120 3.53 -13.39 -11.48
CA LEU A 120 2.47 -12.87 -12.33
C LEU A 120 2.71 -13.31 -13.79
N PRO A 121 1.69 -13.74 -14.50
CA PRO A 121 1.85 -14.22 -15.88
C PRO A 121 2.20 -13.09 -16.86
N LYS A 122 1.90 -11.84 -16.51
CA LYS A 122 2.17 -10.64 -17.33
C LYS A 122 2.56 -9.47 -16.46
N SER A 123 3.42 -8.59 -16.98
CA SER A 123 3.88 -7.35 -16.32
C SER A 123 2.93 -6.15 -16.49
N ASP A 124 1.81 -6.34 -17.19
CA ASP A 124 0.80 -5.31 -17.41
C ASP A 124 -0.01 -5.05 -16.13
N PRO A 125 0.02 -3.83 -15.54
CA PRO A 125 -0.76 -3.49 -14.36
C PRO A 125 -2.25 -3.80 -14.49
N SER A 126 -2.85 -3.63 -15.68
CA SER A 126 -4.26 -3.95 -15.92
C SER A 126 -4.57 -5.44 -15.75
N THR A 127 -3.58 -6.31 -15.82
CA THR A 127 -3.74 -7.76 -15.68
C THR A 127 -3.51 -8.26 -14.26
N TYR A 128 -2.71 -7.57 -13.45
CA TYR A 128 -2.41 -7.98 -12.08
C TYR A 128 -2.99 -7.04 -11.01
N ASP A 129 -3.34 -5.83 -11.37
CA ASP A 129 -4.21 -4.96 -10.56
C ASP A 129 -5.69 -5.40 -10.71
N ASN A 130 -5.97 -6.45 -11.48
CA ASN A 130 -7.27 -7.09 -11.53
C ASN A 130 -7.36 -8.28 -10.56
N ASN A 131 -8.56 -8.58 -10.11
CA ASN A 131 -8.81 -9.47 -8.98
C ASN A 131 -8.59 -10.96 -9.24
N SER A 132 -8.77 -11.46 -10.44
CA SER A 132 -8.62 -12.89 -10.69
C SER A 132 -7.22 -13.35 -10.30
N THR A 133 -6.21 -12.59 -10.68
CA THR A 133 -4.81 -12.86 -10.34
C THR A 133 -4.54 -12.67 -8.84
N LEU A 134 -5.20 -11.70 -8.20
CA LEU A 134 -5.01 -11.45 -6.77
C LEU A 134 -5.64 -12.54 -5.91
N VAL A 135 -6.89 -12.91 -6.18
CA VAL A 135 -7.58 -14.00 -5.45
C VAL A 135 -6.86 -15.33 -5.66
N GLU A 136 -6.44 -15.64 -6.89
CA GLU A 136 -5.65 -16.82 -7.17
C GLU A 136 -4.35 -16.85 -6.36
N ASN A 137 -3.64 -15.72 -6.28
CA ASN A 137 -2.42 -15.63 -5.50
C ASN A 137 -2.67 -15.66 -3.98
N LEU A 138 -3.78 -15.11 -3.48
CA LEU A 138 -4.17 -15.24 -2.07
C LEU A 138 -4.51 -16.70 -1.72
N LEU A 139 -5.22 -17.40 -2.60
CA LEU A 139 -5.50 -18.84 -2.43
C LEU A 139 -4.20 -19.65 -2.47
N LYS A 140 -3.31 -19.39 -3.43
CA LYS A 140 -1.97 -19.99 -3.48
C LYS A 140 -1.19 -19.70 -2.21
N ASN A 141 -1.23 -18.46 -1.71
CA ASN A 141 -0.55 -18.08 -0.46
C ASN A 141 -1.14 -18.81 0.75
N LYS A 142 -2.46 -19.00 0.83
CA LYS A 142 -3.10 -19.80 1.90
C LYS A 142 -2.58 -21.24 1.90
N GLN A 143 -2.34 -21.85 0.73
CA GLN A 143 -1.88 -23.22 0.57
C GLN A 143 -0.37 -23.43 0.77
N ARG A 144 0.42 -22.36 0.82
CA ARG A 144 1.87 -22.45 1.03
C ARG A 144 2.22 -23.07 2.38
N ALA A 145 3.35 -23.77 2.42
CA ALA A 145 3.91 -24.29 3.66
C ALA A 145 4.20 -23.16 4.66
N LEU A 146 4.02 -23.43 5.95
CA LEU A 146 4.25 -22.44 7.00
C LEU A 146 5.70 -21.94 7.00
N CYS A 147 6.67 -22.83 6.76
CA CYS A 147 8.08 -22.47 6.67
C CYS A 147 8.33 -21.43 5.58
N ASP A 148 7.76 -21.61 4.37
CA ASP A 148 7.93 -20.67 3.26
C ASP A 148 7.29 -19.30 3.54
N LYS A 149 6.14 -19.31 4.22
CA LYS A 149 5.49 -18.06 4.68
C LYS A 149 6.34 -17.32 5.70
N VAL A 150 6.91 -18.04 6.67
CA VAL A 150 7.78 -17.44 7.72
C VAL A 150 9.07 -16.92 7.09
N GLU A 151 9.70 -17.70 6.20
CA GLU A 151 10.93 -17.29 5.52
C GLU A 151 10.69 -16.06 4.63
N SER A 152 9.62 -16.06 3.81
CA SER A 152 9.26 -14.92 2.98
C SER A 152 9.06 -13.66 3.79
N ARG A 153 8.33 -13.75 4.92
CA ARG A 153 8.14 -12.60 5.83
C ARG A 153 9.46 -12.11 6.40
N GLY A 154 10.34 -13.01 6.82
CA GLY A 154 11.66 -12.67 7.31
C GLY A 154 12.49 -11.90 6.27
N ILE A 155 12.47 -12.34 5.01
CA ILE A 155 13.16 -11.67 3.91
C ILE A 155 12.55 -10.29 3.64
N VAL A 156 11.22 -10.18 3.57
CA VAL A 156 10.54 -8.88 3.37
C VAL A 156 10.90 -7.90 4.49
N TYR A 157 10.93 -8.35 5.77
CA TYR A 157 11.37 -7.50 6.87
C TYR A 157 12.82 -7.07 6.76
N GLN A 158 13.73 -7.91 6.28
CA GLN A 158 15.12 -7.53 6.03
C GLN A 158 15.23 -6.45 4.95
N LEU A 159 14.51 -6.58 3.84
CA LEU A 159 14.45 -5.56 2.78
C LEU A 159 13.87 -4.25 3.29
N LEU A 160 12.76 -4.29 4.05
CA LEU A 160 12.17 -3.10 4.66
C LEU A 160 13.09 -2.45 5.71
N ALA A 161 13.82 -3.25 6.50
CA ALA A 161 14.79 -2.73 7.46
C ALA A 161 15.91 -1.92 6.79
N HIS A 162 16.28 -2.26 5.55
CA HIS A 162 17.25 -1.48 4.79
C HIS A 162 16.72 -0.08 4.45
N PHE A 163 15.45 0.04 4.08
CA PHE A 163 14.78 1.33 3.88
C PHE A 163 14.59 2.08 5.20
N LEU A 164 14.19 1.38 6.28
CA LEU A 164 13.96 1.99 7.60
C LEU A 164 15.19 2.72 8.17
N LYS A 165 16.41 2.27 7.85
CA LYS A 165 17.64 2.98 8.25
C LYS A 165 17.69 4.43 7.71
N ARG A 166 16.92 4.75 6.69
CA ARG A 166 16.87 6.06 6.02
C ARG A 166 15.47 6.68 6.03
N ALA A 167 14.49 5.96 6.55
CA ALA A 167 13.12 6.44 6.67
C ALA A 167 13.02 7.45 7.81
N GLN A 168 12.05 8.34 7.69
CA GLN A 168 11.68 9.30 8.73
C GLN A 168 10.28 8.96 9.25
N VAL A 169 9.99 9.32 10.50
CA VAL A 169 8.61 9.25 10.98
C VAL A 169 7.79 10.20 10.13
N LYS A 170 6.69 9.71 9.59
CA LYS A 170 5.81 10.50 8.74
C LYS A 170 5.10 11.57 9.56
N VAL A 171 5.61 12.77 9.50
CA VAL A 171 5.01 13.94 10.14
C VAL A 171 4.05 14.59 9.13
N GLU A 172 2.74 14.40 9.31
CA GLU A 172 1.72 14.95 8.41
C GLU A 172 1.39 16.42 8.74
N THR A 173 1.83 16.92 9.90
CA THR A 173 1.48 18.25 10.39
C THR A 173 2.56 18.80 11.31
N LYS A 174 2.62 20.14 11.39
CA LYS A 174 3.55 20.85 12.30
C LYS A 174 2.97 21.05 13.71
N ASP A 175 1.69 20.74 13.90
CA ASP A 175 1.01 20.88 15.21
C ASP A 175 0.90 19.50 15.88
N ASP A 176 1.64 19.31 16.98
CA ASP A 176 1.70 18.04 17.71
C ASP A 176 0.33 17.50 18.15
N ARG A 177 -0.66 18.39 18.36
CA ARG A 177 -2.02 18.00 18.76
C ARG A 177 -2.74 17.35 17.60
N ILE A 178 -2.53 17.86 16.39
CA ILE A 178 -3.11 17.30 15.17
C ILE A 178 -2.38 16.01 14.78
N GLU A 179 -1.05 15.97 14.96
CA GLU A 179 -0.29 14.73 14.74
C GLU A 179 -0.79 13.59 15.66
N LYS A 180 -0.98 13.87 16.95
CA LYS A 180 -1.56 12.90 17.89
C LYS A 180 -2.97 12.46 17.48
N ALA A 181 -3.80 13.38 16.97
CA ALA A 181 -5.12 13.05 16.47
C ALA A 181 -5.07 12.14 15.22
N ILE A 182 -4.14 12.39 14.31
CA ILE A 182 -3.89 11.53 13.13
C ILE A 182 -3.45 10.12 13.55
N LEU A 183 -2.50 10.03 14.48
CA LEU A 183 -2.06 8.74 15.04
C LEU A 183 -3.20 7.98 15.72
N TYR A 184 -4.05 8.70 16.49
CA TYR A 184 -5.25 8.11 17.08
C TYR A 184 -6.21 7.59 16.01
N ILE A 185 -6.49 8.38 14.96
CA ILE A 185 -7.36 7.95 13.85
C ILE A 185 -6.82 6.69 13.18
N ARG A 186 -5.53 6.62 12.92
CA ARG A 186 -4.89 5.45 12.29
C ARG A 186 -5.04 4.20 13.16
N LYS A 187 -4.76 4.33 14.46
CA LYS A 187 -4.85 3.23 15.41
C LYS A 187 -6.28 2.69 15.57
N HIS A 188 -7.28 3.59 15.54
CA HIS A 188 -8.68 3.27 15.76
C HIS A 188 -9.53 3.24 14.47
N ILE A 189 -8.89 3.02 13.30
CA ILE A 189 -9.57 3.14 12.00
C ILE A 189 -10.73 2.17 11.80
N TYR A 190 -10.73 1.06 12.52
CA TYR A 190 -11.79 0.05 12.50
C TYR A 190 -12.92 0.34 13.49
N GLU A 191 -12.79 1.39 14.28
CA GLU A 191 -13.76 1.77 15.30
C GLU A 191 -14.61 2.98 14.87
N ALA A 192 -15.69 3.24 15.62
CA ALA A 192 -16.42 4.49 15.48
C ALA A 192 -15.60 5.62 16.12
N ILE A 193 -15.11 6.55 15.31
CA ILE A 193 -14.29 7.67 15.77
C ILE A 193 -15.17 8.91 15.92
N ASP A 194 -15.35 9.37 17.17
CA ASP A 194 -16.07 10.61 17.45
C ASP A 194 -15.15 11.82 17.46
N LEU A 195 -15.63 12.91 16.86
CA LEU A 195 -14.92 14.19 16.81
C LEU A 195 -14.78 14.83 18.20
N THR A 196 -15.70 14.56 19.12
CA THR A 196 -15.63 15.05 20.49
C THR A 196 -14.41 14.45 21.19
N THR A 197 -14.24 13.14 21.12
CA THR A 197 -13.07 12.44 21.65
C THR A 197 -11.76 12.96 21.07
N LEU A 198 -11.71 13.21 19.74
CA LEU A 198 -10.50 13.76 19.10
C LEU A 198 -10.19 15.18 19.59
N SER A 199 -11.20 16.02 19.74
CA SER A 199 -11.01 17.39 20.21
C SER A 199 -10.58 17.46 21.69
N GLU A 200 -11.17 16.61 22.54
CA GLU A 200 -10.80 16.47 23.95
C GLU A 200 -9.37 15.97 24.12
N ASN A 201 -8.98 14.92 23.40
CA ASN A 201 -7.60 14.39 23.39
C ASN A 201 -6.57 15.44 22.90
N SER A 202 -7.03 16.40 22.10
CA SER A 202 -6.20 17.52 21.59
C SER A 202 -6.26 18.76 22.52
N CYS A 203 -7.00 18.71 23.63
CA CYS A 203 -7.26 19.85 24.51
C CYS A 203 -7.81 21.08 23.76
N LEU A 204 -8.70 20.88 22.79
CA LEU A 204 -9.31 21.92 21.97
C LEU A 204 -10.84 21.82 22.01
N SER A 205 -11.52 22.99 21.82
CA SER A 205 -12.93 22.93 21.49
C SER A 205 -13.14 22.29 20.11
N LYS A 206 -14.29 21.65 19.90
CA LYS A 206 -14.62 20.93 18.65
C LYS A 206 -14.43 21.83 17.40
N ASP A 207 -14.92 23.08 17.44
CA ASP A 207 -14.82 24.01 16.34
C ASP A 207 -13.37 24.43 16.07
N HIS A 208 -12.58 24.64 17.12
CA HIS A 208 -11.17 24.96 16.98
C HIS A 208 -10.39 23.78 16.41
N PHE A 209 -10.66 22.57 16.93
CA PHE A 209 -10.05 21.34 16.41
C PHE A 209 -10.33 21.15 14.90
N ILE A 210 -11.59 21.29 14.46
CA ILE A 210 -11.96 21.14 13.05
C ILE A 210 -11.23 22.14 12.16
N ARG A 211 -11.15 23.41 12.59
CA ARG A 211 -10.45 24.47 11.83
C ARG A 211 -8.95 24.21 11.77
N LEU A 212 -8.34 23.87 12.91
CA LEU A 212 -6.91 23.58 12.99
C LEU A 212 -6.54 22.36 12.17
N PHE A 213 -7.28 21.25 12.33
CA PHE A 213 -7.08 20.03 11.55
C PHE A 213 -7.16 20.29 10.05
N LYS A 214 -8.18 21.07 9.60
CA LYS A 214 -8.33 21.43 8.18
C LYS A 214 -7.18 22.33 7.71
N LYS A 215 -6.70 23.24 8.55
CA LYS A 215 -5.54 24.10 8.23
C LYS A 215 -4.29 23.27 8.01
N GLU A 216 -4.03 22.31 8.89
CA GLU A 216 -2.81 21.48 8.87
C GLU A 216 -2.84 20.40 7.78
N THR A 217 -4.01 19.71 7.58
CA THR A 217 -4.12 18.55 6.67
C THR A 217 -4.78 18.87 5.32
N GLY A 218 -5.32 20.08 5.16
CA GLY A 218 -6.08 20.48 3.96
C GLY A 218 -7.53 19.97 3.91
N VAL A 219 -7.94 19.05 4.79
CA VAL A 219 -9.28 18.44 4.81
C VAL A 219 -9.87 18.43 6.22
N THR A 220 -11.19 18.33 6.33
CA THR A 220 -11.84 18.19 7.66
C THR A 220 -11.55 16.83 8.27
N PRO A 221 -11.56 16.69 9.61
CA PRO A 221 -11.33 15.42 10.30
C PRO A 221 -12.25 14.29 9.78
N SER A 222 -13.54 14.54 9.64
CA SER A 222 -14.50 13.55 9.12
C SER A 222 -14.18 13.11 7.70
N LYS A 223 -13.73 14.04 6.84
CA LYS A 223 -13.31 13.70 5.48
C LYS A 223 -12.04 12.85 5.48
N TYR A 224 -11.07 13.18 6.34
CA TYR A 224 -9.83 12.42 6.52
C TYR A 224 -10.12 11.00 7.00
N ILE A 225 -10.93 10.83 8.09
CA ILE A 225 -11.35 9.52 8.62
C ILE A 225 -12.01 8.69 7.53
N ASN A 226 -12.98 9.28 6.82
CA ASN A 226 -13.71 8.60 5.77
C ASN A 226 -12.79 8.16 4.63
N GLN A 227 -11.85 9.00 4.21
CA GLN A 227 -10.88 8.66 3.18
C GLN A 227 -10.00 7.48 3.62
N LYS A 228 -9.49 7.51 4.87
CA LYS A 228 -8.68 6.41 5.42
C LYS A 228 -9.46 5.11 5.56
N LYS A 229 -10.74 5.18 5.98
CA LYS A 229 -11.61 3.99 6.00
C LYS A 229 -11.85 3.43 4.59
N ILE A 230 -12.01 4.26 3.57
CA ILE A 230 -12.16 3.79 2.19
C ILE A 230 -10.85 3.18 1.67
N GLU A 231 -9.68 3.73 1.98
CA GLU A 231 -8.38 3.12 1.66
C GLU A 231 -8.26 1.71 2.27
N LYS A 232 -8.66 1.54 3.54
CA LYS A 232 -8.72 0.21 4.18
C LYS A 232 -9.77 -0.70 3.54
N ALA A 233 -10.96 -0.17 3.19
CA ALA A 233 -11.97 -0.94 2.47
C ALA A 233 -11.47 -1.46 1.12
N GLN A 234 -10.77 -0.64 0.35
CA GLN A 234 -10.15 -1.05 -0.91
C GLN A 234 -9.23 -2.25 -0.71
N LEU A 235 -8.38 -2.19 0.32
CA LEU A 235 -7.49 -3.28 0.66
C LEU A 235 -8.25 -4.56 1.05
N ILE A 236 -9.26 -4.46 1.97
CA ILE A 236 -10.08 -5.62 2.39
C ILE A 236 -10.83 -6.22 1.21
N LEU A 237 -11.44 -5.39 0.37
CA LEU A 237 -12.20 -5.85 -0.80
C LEU A 237 -11.33 -6.67 -1.77
N VAL A 238 -10.03 -6.41 -1.79
CA VAL A 238 -9.04 -7.03 -2.66
C VAL A 238 -8.41 -8.25 -2.01
N THR A 239 -8.21 -8.26 -0.69
CA THR A 239 -7.45 -9.32 0.02
C THR A 239 -8.32 -10.33 0.75
N ASP A 240 -9.62 -10.06 0.91
CA ASP A 240 -10.53 -10.88 1.70
C ASP A 240 -11.83 -11.19 0.93
N GLU A 241 -12.39 -12.39 1.15
CA GLU A 241 -13.67 -12.82 0.59
C GLU A 241 -14.88 -12.28 1.37
N MET A 242 -14.65 -11.48 2.41
CA MET A 242 -15.68 -10.88 3.23
C MET A 242 -16.71 -10.15 2.36
N SER A 243 -18.01 -10.31 2.63
CA SER A 243 -19.05 -9.62 1.87
C SER A 243 -18.87 -8.10 1.95
N VAL A 244 -19.24 -7.37 0.91
CA VAL A 244 -19.14 -5.89 0.87
C VAL A 244 -19.84 -5.25 2.08
N LYS A 245 -20.96 -5.83 2.51
CA LYS A 245 -21.70 -5.38 3.69
C LYS A 245 -20.88 -5.58 4.97
N ASN A 246 -20.22 -6.72 5.10
CA ASN A 246 -19.37 -7.00 6.25
C ASN A 246 -18.12 -6.11 6.25
N VAL A 247 -17.55 -5.80 5.09
CA VAL A 247 -16.44 -4.82 4.96
C VAL A 247 -16.88 -3.46 5.49
N ALA A 248 -18.06 -2.96 5.13
CA ALA A 248 -18.58 -1.69 5.65
C ALA A 248 -18.69 -1.71 7.18
N PHE A 249 -19.27 -2.77 7.73
CA PHE A 249 -19.45 -2.89 9.19
C PHE A 249 -18.11 -3.09 9.94
N SER A 250 -17.16 -3.85 9.38
CA SER A 250 -15.82 -4.01 10.00
C SER A 250 -15.06 -2.69 10.10
N LEU A 251 -15.41 -1.69 9.28
CA LEU A 251 -14.87 -0.34 9.31
C LEU A 251 -15.80 0.64 10.05
N SER A 252 -16.77 0.11 10.85
CA SER A 252 -17.74 0.90 11.63
C SER A 252 -18.50 1.93 10.80
N PHE A 253 -18.97 1.52 9.63
CA PHE A 253 -20.01 2.24 8.91
C PHE A 253 -21.37 1.69 9.33
N ASP A 254 -22.20 2.50 9.97
CA ASP A 254 -23.55 2.09 10.43
C ASP A 254 -24.54 1.97 9.26
N ASP A 255 -24.34 2.77 8.20
CA ASP A 255 -25.18 2.79 7.01
C ASP A 255 -24.41 2.26 5.78
N TYR A 256 -24.79 1.07 5.35
CA TYR A 256 -24.24 0.43 4.16
C TYR A 256 -24.47 1.25 2.88
N SER A 257 -25.63 1.94 2.76
CA SER A 257 -25.92 2.79 1.60
C SER A 257 -25.02 4.03 1.57
N TYR A 258 -24.73 4.60 2.74
CA TYR A 258 -23.75 5.68 2.87
C TYR A 258 -22.35 5.23 2.47
N PHE A 259 -21.91 4.06 2.98
CA PHE A 259 -20.62 3.47 2.60
C PHE A 259 -20.49 3.31 1.08
N ASN A 260 -21.50 2.74 0.41
CA ASN A 260 -21.48 2.56 -1.05
C ASN A 260 -21.33 3.88 -1.81
N ARG A 261 -22.11 4.91 -1.43
CA ARG A 261 -22.03 6.25 -2.05
C ARG A 261 -20.67 6.88 -1.84
N LEU A 262 -20.15 6.78 -0.60
CA LEU A 262 -18.86 7.35 -0.25
C LEU A 262 -17.73 6.64 -0.98
N PHE A 263 -17.74 5.32 -1.01
CA PHE A 263 -16.75 4.51 -1.71
C PHE A 263 -16.70 4.87 -3.19
N LYS A 264 -17.87 4.93 -3.87
CA LYS A 264 -17.96 5.34 -5.27
C LYS A 264 -17.48 6.78 -5.49
N LYS A 265 -17.77 7.69 -4.56
CA LYS A 265 -17.30 9.09 -4.64
C LYS A 265 -15.77 9.18 -4.55
N VAL A 266 -15.12 8.34 -3.75
CA VAL A 266 -13.67 8.37 -3.53
C VAL A 266 -12.91 7.61 -4.63
N THR A 267 -13.44 6.46 -5.06
CA THR A 267 -12.72 5.54 -5.97
C THR A 267 -13.19 5.60 -7.42
N GLY A 268 -14.35 6.21 -7.67
CA GLY A 268 -15.01 6.21 -8.99
C GLY A 268 -15.88 4.98 -9.26
N LEU A 269 -15.71 3.90 -8.48
CA LEU A 269 -16.42 2.62 -8.62
C LEU A 269 -17.24 2.30 -7.38
N THR A 270 -18.32 1.55 -7.51
CA THR A 270 -18.98 0.95 -6.34
C THR A 270 -18.07 -0.11 -5.71
N PRO A 271 -18.21 -0.46 -4.42
CA PRO A 271 -17.42 -1.51 -3.79
C PRO A 271 -17.50 -2.85 -4.54
N GLN A 272 -18.67 -3.18 -5.10
CA GLN A 272 -18.85 -4.39 -5.87
C GLN A 272 -18.15 -4.32 -7.22
N GLU A 273 -18.27 -3.20 -7.97
CA GLU A 273 -17.53 -2.97 -9.21
C GLU A 273 -16.03 -2.95 -8.94
N TYR A 274 -15.60 -2.31 -7.85
CA TYR A 274 -14.21 -2.30 -7.41
C TYR A 274 -13.70 -3.72 -7.16
N ARG A 275 -14.43 -4.52 -6.37
CA ARG A 275 -14.10 -5.93 -6.18
C ARG A 275 -14.08 -6.67 -7.52
N SER A 276 -15.09 -6.48 -8.37
CA SER A 276 -15.17 -7.14 -9.67
C SER A 276 -14.12 -6.67 -10.67
N SER A 277 -13.67 -5.41 -10.58
CA SER A 277 -12.56 -4.92 -11.41
C SER A 277 -11.22 -5.52 -11.00
N TYR A 278 -11.17 -6.12 -9.84
CA TYR A 278 -10.11 -6.94 -9.32
C TYR A 278 -10.49 -8.45 -9.30
N HIS A 279 -11.64 -8.93 -9.72
CA HIS A 279 -12.04 -10.32 -10.02
C HIS A 279 -12.25 -10.46 -11.51
#